data_959e3e6c1f9b204f58142dca34060c74
#
_entry.id   959e3e6c1f9b204f58142dca34060c74
#
_cell.length_a   1.000
_cell.length_b   1.000
_cell.length_c   1.000
_cell.angle_alpha   90.00
_cell.angle_beta   90.00
_cell.angle_gamma   90.00
#
_symmetry.space_group_name_H-M   'P 1'
#
loop_
_entity.id
_entity.type
_entity.pdbx_description
1 polymer ?
#
loop_
_entity_poly.entity_id
_entity_poly.type
_entity_poly.pdbx_seq_one_letter_code
_entity_poly.pdbx_strand_id
1 'polypeptide(L)'
;MPCEHCLSEKRTERSESEKKKLINRLSRIEGQIRGIRQMVENDASCVDILTQSAAAKSAFSAFNRELLRRHMEGCVVRDIKNGEENLDELMDIIGKLMK
;
A
#
# COMPACT_ATOMS: atom_id res chain seq x y z
N MET A 1 -3.65 0.91 -19.37
CA MET A 1 -2.60 0.45 -18.47
C MET A 1 -1.70 1.60 -18.08
N PRO A 2 -1.44 1.80 -16.78
CA PRO A 2 -0.71 3.00 -16.36
C PRO A 2 0.70 3.13 -16.93
N CYS A 3 1.49 2.08 -16.94
CA CYS A 3 2.78 2.09 -17.61
C CYS A 3 3.33 0.67 -17.70
N GLU A 4 4.21 0.42 -18.65
CA GLU A 4 4.81 -0.90 -18.80
C GLU A 4 5.61 -1.28 -17.56
N HIS A 5 6.29 -0.31 -16.97
CA HIS A 5 7.10 -0.54 -15.78
C HIS A 5 6.26 -0.99 -14.59
N CYS A 6 5.06 -0.44 -14.44
CA CYS A 6 4.15 -0.80 -13.36
C CYS A 6 3.56 -2.19 -13.53
N LEU A 7 3.37 -2.62 -14.76
CA LEU A 7 2.67 -3.86 -15.09
C LEU A 7 3.60 -4.97 -15.52
N SER A 8 4.86 -4.66 -15.76
CA SER A 8 5.83 -5.68 -16.14
C SER A 8 6.24 -6.48 -14.90
N GLU A 9 6.71 -7.69 -15.12
CA GLU A 9 7.23 -8.54 -14.07
C GLU A 9 8.61 -8.10 -13.60
N LYS A 10 9.13 -7.04 -14.20
CA LYS A 10 10.45 -6.53 -13.84
C LYS A 10 10.41 -5.90 -12.46
N ARG A 11 11.49 -6.04 -11.74
CA ARG A 11 11.62 -5.46 -10.42
C ARG A 11 11.56 -3.94 -10.48
N THR A 12 10.90 -3.36 -9.50
CA THR A 12 10.97 -1.93 -9.27
C THR A 12 12.14 -1.68 -8.33
N GLU A 13 13.11 -0.92 -8.79
CA GLU A 13 14.24 -0.55 -7.96
C GLU A 13 13.84 0.58 -7.03
N ARG A 14 14.16 0.42 -5.75
CA ARG A 14 13.92 1.42 -4.72
C ARG A 14 15.21 1.72 -4.00
N SER A 15 15.38 2.96 -3.56
CA SER A 15 16.52 3.30 -2.73
C SER A 15 16.42 2.53 -1.40
N GLU A 16 17.56 2.35 -0.74
CA GLU A 16 17.58 1.69 0.57
C GLU A 16 16.72 2.43 1.60
N SER A 17 16.68 3.76 1.51
CA SER A 17 15.86 4.59 2.38
C SER A 17 14.37 4.32 2.17
N GLU A 18 13.92 4.27 0.93
CA GLU A 18 12.52 3.97 0.61
C GLU A 18 12.13 2.57 1.06
N LYS A 19 12.99 1.62 0.76
CA LYS A 19 12.76 0.22 1.14
C LYS A 19 12.61 0.09 2.65
N LYS A 20 13.49 0.75 3.40
CA LYS A 20 13.46 0.72 4.86
C LYS A 20 12.17 1.29 5.41
N LYS A 21 11.70 2.42 4.86
CA LYS A 21 10.45 3.05 5.30
C LYS A 21 9.25 2.14 5.06
N LEU A 22 9.20 1.51 3.89
CA LEU A 22 8.12 0.59 3.56
C LEU A 22 8.14 -0.64 4.46
N ILE A 23 9.32 -1.21 4.70
CA ILE A 23 9.48 -2.36 5.58
C ILE A 23 9.08 -2.02 7.01
N ASN A 24 9.45 -0.84 7.49
CA ASN A 24 9.08 -0.41 8.84
C ASN A 24 7.56 -0.31 9.00
N ARG A 25 6.86 0.19 7.99
CA ARG A 25 5.39 0.25 8.01
C ARG A 25 4.80 -1.15 8.06
N LEU A 26 5.34 -2.06 7.24
CA LEU A 26 4.87 -3.45 7.23
C LEU A 26 5.14 -4.16 8.56
N SER A 27 6.28 -3.89 9.19
CA SER A 27 6.60 -4.48 10.49
C SER A 27 5.60 -4.05 11.57
N ARG A 28 5.15 -2.79 11.53
CA ARG A 28 4.12 -2.31 12.44
C ARG A 28 2.79 -3.03 12.20
N ILE A 29 2.43 -3.22 10.94
CA ILE A 29 1.21 -3.92 10.56
C ILE A 29 1.27 -5.37 11.01
N GLU A 30 2.41 -6.03 10.84
CA GLU A 30 2.62 -7.38 11.34
C GLU A 30 2.38 -7.46 12.85
N GLY A 31 2.90 -6.48 13.59
CA GLY A 31 2.68 -6.41 15.04
C GLY A 31 1.22 -6.25 15.39
N GLN A 32 0.49 -5.42 14.65
CA GLN A 32 -0.93 -5.24 14.86
C GLN A 32 -1.71 -6.53 14.59
N ILE A 33 -1.35 -7.24 13.53
CA ILE A 33 -2.00 -8.52 13.20
C ILE A 33 -1.73 -9.55 14.27
N ARG A 34 -0.51 -9.63 14.77
CA ARG A 34 -0.20 -10.53 15.89
C ARG A 34 -1.01 -10.19 17.14
N GLY A 35 -1.18 -8.90 17.41
CA GLY A 35 -2.00 -8.45 18.53
C GLY A 35 -3.45 -8.90 18.37
N ILE A 36 -4.01 -8.77 17.17
CA ILE A 36 -5.37 -9.21 16.87
C ILE A 36 -5.49 -10.73 17.08
N ARG A 37 -4.51 -11.48 16.60
CA ARG A 37 -4.48 -12.92 16.79
C ARG A 37 -4.51 -13.29 18.27
N GLN A 38 -3.72 -12.63 19.09
CA GLN A 38 -3.71 -12.85 20.54
C GLN A 38 -5.06 -12.53 21.17
N MET A 39 -5.72 -11.47 20.69
CA MET A 39 -7.05 -11.12 21.17
C MET A 39 -8.05 -12.22 20.87
N VAL A 40 -8.00 -12.81 19.69
CA VAL A 40 -8.86 -13.94 19.34
C VAL A 40 -8.55 -15.14 20.22
N GLU A 41 -7.26 -15.44 20.42
CA GLU A 41 -6.82 -16.56 21.27
C GLU A 41 -7.28 -16.40 22.72
N ASN A 42 -7.36 -15.17 23.20
CA ASN A 42 -7.73 -14.84 24.57
C ASN A 42 -9.21 -14.49 24.73
N ASP A 43 -10.01 -14.76 23.71
CA ASP A 43 -11.45 -14.52 23.73
C ASP A 43 -11.84 -13.07 24.05
N ALA A 44 -11.08 -12.12 23.53
CA ALA A 44 -11.41 -10.70 23.66
C ALA A 44 -12.77 -10.40 23.00
N SER A 45 -13.41 -9.31 23.39
CA SER A 45 -14.72 -8.98 22.86
C SER A 45 -14.65 -8.70 21.36
N CYS A 46 -15.74 -9.02 20.66
CA CYS A 46 -15.85 -8.79 19.22
C CYS A 46 -15.63 -7.31 18.87
N VAL A 47 -16.16 -6.40 19.69
CA VAL A 47 -16.01 -4.96 19.46
C VAL A 47 -14.53 -4.55 19.55
N ASP A 48 -13.82 -5.06 20.53
CA ASP A 48 -12.39 -4.75 20.69
C ASP A 48 -11.57 -5.27 19.53
N ILE A 49 -11.85 -6.50 19.08
CA ILE A 49 -11.17 -7.10 17.94
C ILE A 49 -11.43 -6.27 16.68
N LEU A 50 -12.68 -5.89 16.43
CA LEU A 50 -13.04 -5.08 15.27
C LEU A 50 -12.38 -3.70 15.30
N THR A 51 -12.26 -3.11 16.48
CA THR A 51 -11.59 -1.82 16.64
C THR A 51 -10.11 -1.92 16.24
N GLN A 52 -9.43 -2.96 16.70
CA GLN A 52 -8.03 -3.20 16.34
C GLN A 52 -7.88 -3.55 14.86
N SER A 53 -8.82 -4.30 14.34
CA SER A 53 -8.85 -4.67 12.92
C SER A 53 -8.99 -3.41 12.04
N ALA A 54 -9.85 -2.49 12.44
CA ALA A 54 -10.03 -1.21 11.72
C ALA A 54 -8.73 -0.40 11.72
N ALA A 55 -8.00 -0.39 12.84
CA ALA A 55 -6.72 0.29 12.93
C ALA A 55 -5.69 -0.34 12.00
N ALA A 56 -5.63 -1.67 11.95
CA ALA A 56 -4.72 -2.39 11.06
C ALA A 56 -5.06 -2.11 9.59
N LYS A 57 -6.35 -2.07 9.27
CA LYS A 57 -6.81 -1.74 7.93
C LYS A 57 -6.37 -0.33 7.52
N SER A 58 -6.51 0.64 8.41
CA SER A 58 -6.08 2.02 8.14
C SER A 58 -4.57 2.09 7.91
N ALA A 59 -3.79 1.36 8.71
CA ALA A 59 -2.35 1.31 8.56
C ALA A 59 -1.95 0.71 7.22
N PHE A 60 -2.65 -0.34 6.80
CA PHE A 60 -2.39 -0.98 5.53
C PHE A 60 -2.76 -0.06 4.36
N SER A 61 -3.87 0.67 4.48
CA SER A 61 -4.26 1.67 3.47
C SER A 61 -3.21 2.77 3.34
N ALA A 62 -2.65 3.21 4.47
CA ALA A 62 -1.58 4.20 4.46
C ALA A 62 -0.32 3.67 3.77
N PHE A 63 0.00 2.40 4.00
CA PHE A 63 1.11 1.73 3.30
C PHE A 63 0.87 1.74 1.78
N ASN A 64 -0.34 1.35 1.37
CA ASN A 64 -0.71 1.32 -0.05
C ASN A 64 -0.60 2.70 -0.69
N ARG A 65 -1.08 3.74 -0.01
CA ARG A 65 -0.97 5.11 -0.52
C ARG A 65 0.47 5.55 -0.70
N GLU A 66 1.31 5.25 0.27
CA GLU A 66 2.71 5.62 0.22
C GLU A 66 3.43 4.90 -0.93
N LEU A 67 3.17 3.61 -1.09
CA LEU A 67 3.75 2.81 -2.15
C LEU A 67 3.33 3.35 -3.53
N LEU A 68 2.04 3.61 -3.71
CA LEU A 68 1.52 4.12 -4.97
C LEU A 68 2.01 5.53 -5.27
N ARG A 69 2.06 6.39 -4.24
CA ARG A 69 2.54 7.76 -4.41
C ARG A 69 3.97 7.78 -4.95
N ARG A 70 4.85 6.99 -4.36
CA ARG A 70 6.24 6.92 -4.78
C ARG A 70 6.37 6.35 -6.18
N HIS A 71 5.58 5.34 -6.49
CA HIS A 71 5.59 4.73 -7.81
C HIS A 71 5.09 5.71 -8.87
N MET A 72 4.02 6.45 -8.56
CA MET A 72 3.47 7.45 -9.46
C MET A 72 4.45 8.58 -9.75
N GLU A 73 5.19 9.04 -8.75
CA GLU A 73 6.18 10.09 -8.94
C GLU A 73 7.25 9.68 -9.95
N GLY A 74 7.60 8.39 -9.99
CA GLY A 74 8.57 7.89 -10.95
C GLY A 74 7.97 7.54 -12.30
N CYS A 75 6.94 6.67 -12.29
CA CYS A 75 6.39 6.10 -13.52
C CYS A 75 5.42 7.01 -14.24
N VAL A 76 4.46 7.58 -13.51
CA VAL A 76 3.39 8.37 -14.14
C VAL A 76 3.93 9.66 -14.71
N VAL A 77 4.83 10.32 -13.99
CA VAL A 77 5.46 11.54 -14.49
C VAL A 77 6.25 11.23 -15.76
N ARG A 78 6.91 10.10 -15.81
CA ARG A 78 7.65 9.66 -16.99
C ARG A 78 6.71 9.41 -18.16
N ASP A 79 5.58 8.75 -17.90
CA ASP A 79 4.59 8.45 -18.94
C ASP A 79 3.98 9.74 -19.49
N ILE A 80 3.68 10.70 -18.63
CA ILE A 80 3.15 12.00 -19.04
C ILE A 80 4.16 12.74 -19.92
N LYS A 81 5.41 12.71 -19.55
CA LYS A 81 6.49 13.34 -20.34
C LYS A 81 6.65 12.68 -21.70
N ASN A 82 6.34 11.39 -21.80
CA ASN A 82 6.42 10.66 -23.05
C ASN A 82 5.15 10.76 -23.88
N GLY A 83 4.17 11.54 -23.43
CA GLY A 83 2.93 11.75 -24.14
C GLY A 83 1.89 10.66 -23.95
N GLU A 84 2.07 9.79 -23.00
CA GLU A 84 1.12 8.73 -22.68
C GLU A 84 0.08 9.27 -21.69
N GLU A 85 -1.20 9.21 -22.09
CA GLU A 85 -2.29 9.72 -21.29
C GLU A 85 -3.05 8.62 -20.59
N ASN A 86 -2.45 8.07 -19.52
CA ASN A 86 -3.06 7.00 -18.74
C ASN A 86 -3.49 7.45 -17.35
N LEU A 87 -3.51 8.75 -17.12
CA LEU A 87 -3.74 9.27 -15.78
C LEU A 87 -5.13 8.91 -15.25
N ASP A 88 -6.17 9.07 -16.07
CA ASP A 88 -7.54 8.77 -15.66
C ASP A 88 -7.71 7.30 -15.32
N GLU A 89 -7.15 6.44 -16.16
CA GLU A 89 -7.19 5.00 -15.96
C GLU A 89 -6.46 4.59 -14.68
N LEU A 90 -5.30 5.20 -14.45
CA LEU A 90 -4.51 4.96 -13.25
C LEU A 90 -5.26 5.39 -12.00
N MET A 91 -5.87 6.57 -12.03
CA MET A 91 -6.64 7.07 -10.89
C MET A 91 -7.84 6.17 -10.58
N ASP A 92 -8.46 5.59 -11.60
CA ASP A 92 -9.55 4.66 -11.43
C ASP A 92 -9.10 3.39 -10.71
N ILE A 93 -7.97 2.83 -11.13
CA ILE A 93 -7.38 1.65 -10.52
C ILE A 93 -7.01 1.93 -9.05
N ILE A 94 -6.39 3.07 -8.80
CA ILE A 94 -6.02 3.47 -7.43
C ILE A 94 -7.26 3.59 -6.56
N GLY A 95 -8.33 4.19 -7.09
CA GLY A 95 -9.57 4.32 -6.35
C GLY A 95 -10.14 2.98 -5.92
N LYS A 96 -10.05 1.97 -6.77
CA LYS A 96 -10.51 0.61 -6.45
C LYS A 96 -9.64 -0.05 -5.39
N LEU A 97 -8.34 0.16 -5.47
CA LEU A 97 -7.39 -0.45 -4.52
C LEU A 97 -7.44 0.20 -3.13
N MET A 98 -7.88 1.44 -3.05
CA MET A 98 -7.88 2.20 -1.80
C MET A 98 -9.21 2.20 -1.06
N LYS A 99 -10.19 1.50 -1.57
CA LYS A 99 -11.50 1.35 -0.90
C LYS A 99 -11.41 0.47 0.34
#